data_1bf3a4517b77d36bfadc5968b9a0b9bc
#
_entry.id   1bf3a4517b77d36bfadc5968b9a0b9bc
#
_cell.length_a   1.000
_cell.length_b   1.000
_cell.length_c   1.000
_cell.angle_alpha   90.00
_cell.angle_beta   90.00
_cell.angle_gamma   90.00
#
_symmetry.space_group_name_H-M   'P 1'
#
loop_
_entity.id
_entity.type
_entity.pdbx_description
1 polymer ?
#
loop_
_entity_poly.entity_id
_entity_poly.type
_entity_poly.pdbx_seq_one_letter_code
_entity_poly.pdbx_strand_id
1 'polypeptide(L)'
;MALYEMEDAKERVILVGVQENDAEPEEESLDELAELARTAGAEVAGRLIQKREAMHPVTYIGKGKILELKELLWETDATGIICDDELTSVQLNHLEEELECKIVDRTLLILDIFAGRAVSREGKIQVELAQLKYRAARLIGLRNSLSRLGGGIGTRGPGEKKLEMDRRLIRERISRLKKELREVEEHRERLRTQRKRSNLKVAALVGYTSAGKSSLENALTEAGVLEDAMLFSTLDTTTRSLRLADTQEILLSDTVGFIRKLPHHLVEAFKSTLEEAKYADIIIHVVDASNPHQDTQMYVVYETLRQLGAEGKPVITVFNKQDKLETPGYFRDFHAEYSIPVSAKTGQGLEELKEALLEILRRDQVYIERLYSFAEAGKIQLIRTQGQLLSEEYVPDGIEVKAYVPKEIWGKV
;
A
#
# COMPACT_ATOMS: atom_id res chain seq x y z
N MET A 1 45.18 -4.05 13.96
CA MET A 1 44.03 -3.63 14.79
C MET A 1 42.78 -4.09 14.04
N ALA A 2 42.20 -5.21 14.43
CA ALA A 2 40.97 -5.72 13.78
C ALA A 2 39.82 -4.82 14.22
N LEU A 3 39.17 -4.16 13.25
CA LEU A 3 37.85 -3.56 13.44
C LEU A 3 36.89 -4.70 13.70
N TYR A 4 36.45 -4.84 14.96
CA TYR A 4 35.26 -5.61 15.27
C TYR A 4 34.09 -4.85 14.62
N GLU A 5 33.51 -5.38 13.55
CA GLU A 5 32.15 -5.05 13.16
C GLU A 5 31.28 -5.48 14.36
N MET A 6 30.80 -4.50 15.12
CA MET A 6 29.70 -4.76 16.04
C MET A 6 28.49 -5.10 15.16
N GLU A 7 28.15 -6.38 15.07
CA GLU A 7 26.81 -6.78 14.64
C GLU A 7 25.84 -6.00 15.54
N ASP A 8 25.05 -5.13 14.96
CA ASP A 8 23.97 -4.44 15.66
C ASP A 8 23.07 -5.54 16.29
N ALA A 9 23.09 -5.64 17.60
CA ALA A 9 22.27 -6.61 18.32
C ALA A 9 20.82 -6.34 17.94
N LYS A 10 20.15 -7.31 17.34
CA LYS A 10 18.74 -7.20 16.95
C LYS A 10 17.90 -6.81 18.18
N GLU A 11 17.08 -5.76 18.03
CA GLU A 11 16.14 -5.37 19.08
C GLU A 11 15.19 -6.53 19.37
N ARG A 12 15.12 -6.99 20.63
CA ARG A 12 14.20 -8.04 21.08
C ARG A 12 12.96 -7.38 21.66
N VAL A 13 11.79 -7.75 21.16
CA VAL A 13 10.54 -7.05 21.49
C VAL A 13 9.43 -8.00 21.91
N ILE A 14 8.57 -7.53 22.81
CA ILE A 14 7.32 -8.21 23.15
C ILE A 14 6.17 -7.51 22.42
N LEU A 15 5.31 -8.28 21.79
CA LEU A 15 4.11 -7.78 21.15
C LEU A 15 2.96 -7.70 22.17
N VAL A 16 2.26 -6.57 22.21
CA VAL A 16 1.19 -6.31 23.16
C VAL A 16 -0.09 -5.93 22.43
N GLY A 17 -1.17 -6.66 22.66
CA GLY A 17 -2.48 -6.41 22.06
C GLY A 17 -3.62 -6.37 23.09
N VAL A 18 -4.69 -5.66 22.75
CA VAL A 18 -5.92 -5.60 23.54
C VAL A 18 -7.08 -6.17 22.73
N GLN A 19 -7.55 -7.35 23.14
CA GLN A 19 -8.73 -8.00 22.56
C GLN A 19 -10.00 -7.35 23.13
N GLU A 20 -10.71 -6.58 22.33
CA GLU A 20 -12.04 -6.07 22.68
C GLU A 20 -13.12 -7.15 22.47
N ASN A 21 -14.23 -7.10 23.24
CA ASN A 21 -15.19 -8.19 23.31
C ASN A 21 -15.84 -8.61 21.99
N ASP A 22 -16.06 -7.67 21.07
CA ASP A 22 -16.72 -7.91 19.77
C ASP A 22 -15.74 -7.80 18.59
N ALA A 23 -14.43 -7.71 18.87
CA ALA A 23 -13.42 -7.58 17.82
C ALA A 23 -12.97 -8.95 17.30
N GLU A 24 -12.38 -8.95 16.10
CA GLU A 24 -11.70 -10.12 15.54
C GLU A 24 -10.59 -10.63 16.48
N PRO A 25 -10.22 -11.92 16.38
CA PRO A 25 -9.16 -12.48 17.24
C PRO A 25 -7.87 -11.66 17.17
N GLU A 26 -7.39 -11.19 18.31
CA GLU A 26 -6.17 -10.38 18.40
C GLU A 26 -4.91 -11.18 18.07
N GLU A 27 -4.95 -12.52 18.18
CA GLU A 27 -3.86 -13.40 17.77
C GLU A 27 -3.49 -13.20 16.29
N GLU A 28 -4.49 -13.07 15.41
CA GLU A 28 -4.25 -12.80 13.99
C GLU A 28 -3.59 -11.43 13.75
N SER A 29 -4.02 -10.41 14.51
CA SER A 29 -3.43 -9.08 14.45
C SER A 29 -1.98 -9.09 14.93
N LEU A 30 -1.69 -9.85 15.99
CA LEU A 30 -0.33 -10.03 16.50
C LEU A 30 0.55 -10.89 15.59
N ASP A 31 0.00 -11.81 14.80
CA ASP A 31 0.75 -12.53 13.76
C ASP A 31 1.24 -11.56 12.69
N GLU A 32 0.38 -10.68 12.22
CA GLU A 32 0.73 -9.64 11.27
C GLU A 32 1.73 -8.63 11.88
N LEU A 33 1.53 -8.24 13.14
CA LEU A 33 2.47 -7.37 13.86
C LEU A 33 3.86 -8.02 14.02
N ALA A 34 3.91 -9.34 14.20
CA ALA A 34 5.17 -10.08 14.25
C ALA A 34 5.92 -10.03 12.91
N GLU A 35 5.21 -10.12 11.78
CA GLU A 35 5.81 -9.97 10.45
C GLU A 35 6.30 -8.53 10.22
N LEU A 36 5.55 -7.52 10.69
CA LEU A 36 5.98 -6.12 10.66
C LEU A 36 7.27 -5.91 11.47
N ALA A 37 7.31 -6.45 12.70
CA ALA A 37 8.48 -6.36 13.57
C ALA A 37 9.72 -6.99 12.92
N ARG A 38 9.58 -8.18 12.32
CA ARG A 38 10.67 -8.83 11.57
C ARG A 38 11.11 -8.00 10.36
N THR A 39 10.16 -7.40 9.64
CA THR A 39 10.44 -6.53 8.50
C THR A 39 11.23 -5.29 8.91
N ALA A 40 10.99 -4.77 10.12
CA ALA A 40 11.75 -3.68 10.72
C ALA A 40 13.10 -4.13 11.34
N GLY A 41 13.42 -5.44 11.29
CA GLY A 41 14.68 -5.99 11.80
C GLY A 41 14.64 -6.41 13.26
N ALA A 42 13.48 -6.36 13.93
CA ALA A 42 13.33 -6.79 15.33
C ALA A 42 13.06 -8.29 15.47
N GLU A 43 13.46 -8.87 16.58
CA GLU A 43 13.15 -10.24 16.99
C GLU A 43 11.99 -10.25 17.98
N VAL A 44 10.96 -11.04 17.72
CA VAL A 44 9.82 -11.19 18.62
C VAL A 44 10.16 -12.21 19.70
N ALA A 45 10.33 -11.73 20.94
CA ALA A 45 10.69 -12.55 22.10
C ALA A 45 9.46 -13.10 22.86
N GLY A 46 8.29 -12.44 22.72
CA GLY A 46 7.06 -12.87 23.39
C GLY A 46 5.83 -12.12 22.92
N ARG A 47 4.67 -12.54 23.42
CA ARG A 47 3.36 -11.91 23.13
C ARG A 47 2.55 -11.80 24.42
N LEU A 48 1.82 -10.69 24.54
CA LEU A 48 0.90 -10.46 25.66
C LEU A 48 -0.42 -9.94 25.12
N ILE A 49 -1.51 -10.67 25.41
CA ILE A 49 -2.86 -10.24 25.03
C ILE A 49 -3.67 -10.00 26.31
N GLN A 50 -4.42 -8.91 26.34
CA GLN A 50 -5.39 -8.65 27.38
C GLN A 50 -6.79 -8.54 26.80
N LYS A 51 -7.73 -9.38 27.29
CA LYS A 51 -9.15 -9.26 26.97
C LYS A 51 -9.79 -8.18 27.83
N ARG A 52 -10.49 -7.21 27.19
CA ARG A 52 -11.18 -6.10 27.85
C ARG A 52 -12.38 -5.64 27.03
N GLU A 53 -13.30 -4.92 27.66
CA GLU A 53 -14.40 -4.24 26.96
C GLU A 53 -13.90 -3.08 26.10
N ALA A 54 -12.86 -2.38 26.56
CA ALA A 54 -12.20 -1.30 25.82
C ALA A 54 -10.76 -1.10 26.32
N MET A 55 -9.92 -0.50 25.48
CA MET A 55 -8.56 -0.11 25.82
C MET A 55 -8.56 0.83 27.04
N HIS A 56 -7.59 0.67 27.92
CA HIS A 56 -7.50 1.57 29.07
C HIS A 56 -7.00 2.96 28.62
N PRO A 57 -7.75 4.05 28.95
CA PRO A 57 -7.47 5.37 28.37
C PRO A 57 -6.13 5.98 28.77
N VAL A 58 -5.53 5.52 29.90
CA VAL A 58 -4.28 6.07 30.42
C VAL A 58 -3.11 5.10 30.24
N THR A 59 -3.33 3.79 30.38
CA THR A 59 -2.26 2.80 30.46
C THR A 59 -2.26 1.80 29.31
N TYR A 60 -3.21 1.91 28.37
CA TYR A 60 -3.46 0.96 27.29
C TYR A 60 -3.93 -0.40 27.79
N ILE A 61 -3.16 -1.06 28.65
CA ILE A 61 -3.47 -2.30 29.37
C ILE A 61 -3.71 -2.06 30.86
N GLY A 62 -4.28 -3.01 31.58
CA GLY A 62 -4.54 -2.91 33.02
C GLY A 62 -3.26 -3.06 33.85
N LYS A 63 -3.28 -2.51 35.08
CA LYS A 63 -2.13 -2.53 35.98
C LYS A 63 -1.55 -3.92 36.24
N GLY A 64 -2.40 -4.94 36.42
CA GLY A 64 -1.93 -6.33 36.59
C GLY A 64 -1.17 -6.84 35.37
N LYS A 65 -1.61 -6.47 34.16
CA LYS A 65 -0.92 -6.83 32.90
C LYS A 65 0.38 -6.06 32.68
N ILE A 66 0.52 -4.85 33.25
CA ILE A 66 1.80 -4.13 33.29
C ILE A 66 2.84 -4.87 34.10
N LEU A 67 2.44 -5.43 35.24
CA LEU A 67 3.35 -6.24 36.11
C LEU A 67 3.79 -7.53 35.37
N GLU A 68 2.84 -8.25 34.77
CA GLU A 68 3.13 -9.45 33.96
C GLU A 68 4.06 -9.11 32.78
N LEU A 69 3.86 -7.95 32.15
CA LEU A 69 4.71 -7.47 31.06
C LEU A 69 6.14 -7.13 31.54
N LYS A 70 6.29 -6.56 32.75
CA LYS A 70 7.62 -6.34 33.39
C LYS A 70 8.35 -7.65 33.60
N GLU A 71 7.67 -8.65 34.14
CA GLU A 71 8.24 -9.99 34.36
C GLU A 71 8.67 -10.60 33.01
N LEU A 72 7.80 -10.55 32.01
CA LEU A 72 8.10 -11.09 30.68
C LEU A 72 9.27 -10.38 30.00
N LEU A 73 9.39 -9.04 30.12
CA LEU A 73 10.54 -8.27 29.61
C LEU A 73 11.85 -8.77 30.23
N TRP A 74 11.85 -9.00 31.55
CA TRP A 74 13.01 -9.48 32.26
C TRP A 74 13.36 -10.94 31.91
N GLU A 75 12.37 -11.84 31.85
CA GLU A 75 12.57 -13.26 31.53
C GLU A 75 13.08 -13.47 30.10
N THR A 76 12.62 -12.65 29.16
CA THR A 76 12.98 -12.78 27.74
C THR A 76 14.17 -11.93 27.34
N ASP A 77 14.73 -11.12 28.24
CA ASP A 77 15.77 -10.12 27.95
C ASP A 77 15.36 -9.21 26.76
N ALA A 78 14.09 -8.82 26.73
CA ALA A 78 13.56 -7.96 25.69
C ALA A 78 13.88 -6.48 25.96
N THR A 79 14.26 -5.76 24.91
CA THR A 79 14.70 -4.36 24.98
C THR A 79 13.56 -3.36 24.82
N GLY A 80 12.37 -3.83 24.44
CA GLY A 80 11.21 -2.97 24.24
C GLY A 80 9.93 -3.76 23.96
N ILE A 81 8.85 -2.99 23.75
CA ILE A 81 7.55 -3.55 23.39
C ILE A 81 7.01 -2.89 22.11
N ILE A 82 6.17 -3.63 21.39
CA ILE A 82 5.40 -3.11 20.27
C ILE A 82 3.92 -3.32 20.57
N CYS A 83 3.15 -2.22 20.63
CA CYS A 83 1.71 -2.25 20.81
C CYS A 83 1.00 -2.32 19.45
N ASP A 84 -0.06 -3.16 19.37
CA ASP A 84 -0.79 -3.41 18.11
C ASP A 84 -1.71 -2.26 17.69
N ASP A 85 -2.00 -1.35 18.61
CA ASP A 85 -2.85 -0.19 18.37
C ASP A 85 -2.04 1.11 18.43
N GLU A 86 -2.58 2.18 17.83
CA GLU A 86 -2.00 3.51 17.94
C GLU A 86 -2.17 4.05 19.36
N LEU A 87 -1.06 4.36 20.03
CA LEU A 87 -1.08 4.86 21.39
C LEU A 87 -1.31 6.37 21.45
N THR A 88 -2.13 6.80 22.40
CA THR A 88 -2.18 8.22 22.78
C THR A 88 -0.89 8.63 23.48
N SER A 89 -0.57 9.94 23.47
CA SER A 89 0.62 10.45 24.18
C SER A 89 0.61 10.14 25.68
N VAL A 90 -0.58 10.02 26.30
CA VAL A 90 -0.72 9.69 27.71
C VAL A 90 -0.40 8.24 27.95
N GLN A 91 -0.91 7.34 27.12
CA GLN A 91 -0.62 5.91 27.21
C GLN A 91 0.86 5.63 26.98
N LEU A 92 1.45 6.25 25.96
CA LEU A 92 2.88 6.09 25.65
C LEU A 92 3.75 6.49 26.84
N ASN A 93 3.59 7.72 27.34
CA ASN A 93 4.40 8.22 28.46
C ASN A 93 4.26 7.36 29.69
N HIS A 94 3.03 6.91 30.02
CA HIS A 94 2.80 6.09 31.18
C HIS A 94 3.44 4.69 31.06
N LEU A 95 3.40 4.09 29.87
CA LEU A 95 4.09 2.83 29.62
C LEU A 95 5.61 3.01 29.66
N GLU A 96 6.16 4.10 29.11
CA GLU A 96 7.60 4.41 29.19
C GLU A 96 8.07 4.61 30.64
N GLU A 97 7.30 5.35 31.45
CA GLU A 97 7.58 5.56 32.88
C GLU A 97 7.51 4.26 33.69
N GLU A 98 6.52 3.41 33.40
CA GLU A 98 6.32 2.16 34.15
C GLU A 98 7.30 1.06 33.73
N LEU A 99 7.58 0.92 32.42
CA LEU A 99 8.34 -0.21 31.89
C LEU A 99 9.84 0.09 31.74
N GLU A 100 10.22 1.36 31.74
CA GLU A 100 11.60 1.84 31.55
C GLU A 100 12.29 1.25 30.31
N CYS A 101 11.51 0.97 29.23
CA CYS A 101 11.99 0.39 27.99
C CYS A 101 11.45 1.15 26.78
N LYS A 102 11.95 0.82 25.58
CA LYS A 102 11.47 1.39 24.32
C LYS A 102 10.03 0.94 24.04
N ILE A 103 9.13 1.89 23.82
CA ILE A 103 7.74 1.63 23.45
C ILE A 103 7.54 2.08 22.00
N VAL A 104 7.08 1.16 21.17
CA VAL A 104 6.72 1.42 19.78
C VAL A 104 5.26 1.04 19.61
N ASP A 105 4.50 1.79 18.84
CA ASP A 105 3.17 1.37 18.42
C ASP A 105 3.17 0.97 16.93
N ARG A 106 2.08 0.32 16.49
CA ARG A 106 1.91 -0.14 15.12
C ARG A 106 2.16 0.96 14.09
N THR A 107 1.71 2.18 14.37
CA THR A 107 1.88 3.34 13.49
C THR A 107 3.34 3.71 13.30
N LEU A 108 4.09 3.80 14.39
CA LEU A 108 5.52 4.13 14.32
C LEU A 108 6.31 3.03 13.64
N LEU A 109 5.98 1.76 13.92
CA LEU A 109 6.61 0.60 13.28
C LEU A 109 6.43 0.64 11.75
N ILE A 110 5.20 0.88 11.27
CA ILE A 110 4.93 1.02 9.82
C ILE A 110 5.70 2.20 9.22
N LEU A 111 5.77 3.33 9.93
CA LEU A 111 6.54 4.50 9.48
C LEU A 111 8.04 4.23 9.38
N ASP A 112 8.59 3.43 10.29
CA ASP A 112 10.01 3.05 10.26
C ASP A 112 10.30 2.11 9.08
N ILE A 113 9.43 1.13 8.81
CA ILE A 113 9.54 0.28 7.62
C ILE A 113 9.50 1.13 6.34
N PHE A 114 8.56 2.07 6.26
CA PHE A 114 8.45 2.97 5.11
C PHE A 114 9.65 3.89 4.94
N ALA A 115 10.24 4.37 6.03
CA ALA A 115 11.46 5.18 5.98
C ALA A 115 12.63 4.41 5.38
N GLY A 116 12.75 3.12 5.68
CA GLY A 116 13.75 2.25 5.09
C GLY A 116 13.51 1.89 3.61
N ARG A 117 12.24 1.94 3.15
CA ARG A 117 11.84 1.53 1.79
C ARG A 117 11.66 2.69 0.81
N ALA A 118 11.51 3.93 1.28
CA ALA A 118 11.33 5.10 0.43
C ALA A 118 12.58 5.39 -0.39
N VAL A 119 12.52 5.18 -1.70
CA VAL A 119 13.61 5.44 -2.66
C VAL A 119 13.35 6.74 -3.40
N SER A 120 12.11 6.96 -3.86
CA SER A 120 11.74 8.14 -4.61
C SER A 120 11.77 9.42 -3.76
N ARG A 121 11.96 10.57 -4.42
CA ARG A 121 11.88 11.87 -3.75
C ARG A 121 10.49 12.06 -3.13
N GLU A 122 9.45 11.64 -3.81
CA GLU A 122 8.07 11.75 -3.36
C GLU A 122 7.83 10.88 -2.13
N GLY A 123 8.18 9.59 -2.17
CA GLY A 123 8.06 8.68 -1.04
C GLY A 123 8.80 9.19 0.20
N LYS A 124 10.02 9.72 0.04
CA LYS A 124 10.78 10.33 1.15
C LYS A 124 10.06 11.53 1.77
N ILE A 125 9.50 12.43 0.94
CA ILE A 125 8.73 13.59 1.42
C ILE A 125 7.48 13.13 2.18
N GLN A 126 6.77 12.15 1.66
CA GLN A 126 5.54 11.62 2.28
C GLN A 126 5.83 10.95 3.62
N VAL A 127 6.85 10.09 3.68
CA VAL A 127 7.25 9.43 4.93
C VAL A 127 7.69 10.47 5.97
N GLU A 128 8.55 11.42 5.61
CA GLU A 128 8.99 12.50 6.52
C GLU A 128 7.78 13.32 7.02
N LEU A 129 6.85 13.64 6.13
CA LEU A 129 5.63 14.37 6.48
C LEU A 129 4.76 13.58 7.47
N ALA A 130 4.59 12.28 7.26
CA ALA A 130 3.84 11.40 8.16
C ALA A 130 4.52 11.29 9.53
N GLN A 131 5.83 11.07 9.58
CA GLN A 131 6.61 11.03 10.82
C GLN A 131 6.51 12.35 11.61
N LEU A 132 6.59 13.49 10.92
CA LEU A 132 6.47 14.79 11.58
C LEU A 132 5.04 15.06 12.10
N LYS A 133 4.00 14.66 11.36
CA LYS A 133 2.61 14.73 11.83
C LYS A 133 2.40 13.88 13.08
N TYR A 134 2.89 12.64 13.06
CA TYR A 134 2.84 11.71 14.18
C TYR A 134 3.56 12.28 15.42
N ARG A 135 4.77 12.80 15.28
CA ARG A 135 5.51 13.48 16.36
C ARG A 135 4.78 14.72 16.87
N ALA A 136 4.23 15.54 15.97
CA ALA A 136 3.49 16.75 16.33
C ALA A 136 2.26 16.44 17.20
N ALA A 137 1.51 15.39 16.88
CA ALA A 137 0.35 14.96 17.66
C ALA A 137 0.75 14.57 19.10
N ARG A 138 1.89 13.88 19.25
CA ARG A 138 2.40 13.45 20.57
C ARG A 138 2.95 14.59 21.43
N LEU A 139 3.63 15.56 20.84
CA LEU A 139 4.07 16.76 21.57
C LEU A 139 2.90 17.57 22.14
N ILE A 140 1.69 17.43 21.60
CA ILE A 140 0.48 18.07 22.14
C ILE A 140 0.06 17.45 23.47
N GLY A 141 0.14 16.14 23.60
CA GLY A 141 -0.18 15.42 24.84
C GLY A 141 0.79 15.70 25.99
N LEU A 142 2.09 15.81 25.71
CA LEU A 142 3.11 16.15 26.70
C LEU A 142 2.89 17.48 27.41
N ARG A 143 2.38 18.48 26.71
CA ARG A 143 2.06 19.79 27.34
C ARG A 143 0.95 19.66 28.37
N ASN A 144 -0.08 18.89 28.09
CA ASN A 144 -1.21 18.74 29.01
C ASN A 144 -0.82 18.00 30.31
N SER A 145 0.19 17.13 30.27
CA SER A 145 0.75 16.48 31.46
C SER A 145 1.67 17.43 32.24
N LEU A 146 2.55 18.16 31.57
CA LEU A 146 3.46 19.12 32.21
C LEU A 146 2.74 20.35 32.79
N SER A 147 1.67 20.83 32.14
CA SER A 147 0.90 21.96 32.66
C SER A 147 0.05 21.63 33.88
N ARG A 148 -0.24 20.35 34.15
CA ARG A 148 -0.90 19.90 35.38
C ARG A 148 0.05 19.79 36.59
N LEU A 149 1.36 19.67 36.32
CA LEU A 149 2.41 19.57 37.36
C LEU A 149 3.00 20.94 37.76
N GLY A 150 2.82 21.98 36.93
CA GLY A 150 3.31 23.33 37.19
C GLY A 150 2.24 24.26 37.75
N GLY A 151 2.08 24.31 39.06
CA GLY A 151 1.18 25.27 39.72
C GLY A 151 1.66 26.71 39.61
N GLY A 152 0.92 27.56 38.89
CA GLY A 152 1.12 29.02 38.90
C GLY A 152 0.61 29.70 37.62
N ILE A 153 -0.32 30.62 37.76
CA ILE A 153 -0.80 31.48 36.68
C ILE A 153 0.34 32.40 36.25
N GLY A 154 0.94 32.17 35.05
CA GLY A 154 1.85 33.12 34.42
C GLY A 154 3.32 32.73 34.28
N THR A 155 3.80 31.62 34.81
CA THR A 155 5.19 31.20 34.70
C THR A 155 5.35 30.04 33.71
N ARG A 156 5.70 30.36 32.45
CA ARG A 156 6.18 29.34 31.46
C ARG A 156 7.56 28.87 31.85
N GLY A 157 7.68 27.64 32.28
CA GLY A 157 8.97 27.02 32.60
C GLY A 157 9.90 26.84 31.38
N PRO A 158 11.21 26.64 31.58
CA PRO A 158 12.17 26.46 30.46
C PRO A 158 11.79 25.27 29.56
N GLY A 159 11.18 24.20 30.09
CA GLY A 159 10.68 23.07 29.32
C GLY A 159 9.52 23.41 28.38
N GLU A 160 8.59 24.27 28.81
CA GLU A 160 7.49 24.72 27.95
C GLU A 160 7.98 25.57 26.76
N LYS A 161 9.00 26.41 26.96
CA LYS A 161 9.60 27.19 25.87
C LYS A 161 10.31 26.30 24.84
N LYS A 162 10.98 25.25 25.29
CA LYS A 162 11.64 24.28 24.41
C LYS A 162 10.62 23.50 23.59
N LEU A 163 9.57 22.97 24.22
CA LEU A 163 8.46 22.29 23.53
C LEU A 163 7.74 23.18 22.51
N GLU A 164 7.57 24.48 22.82
CA GLU A 164 6.93 25.42 21.90
C GLU A 164 7.83 25.72 20.70
N MET A 165 9.14 25.78 20.91
CA MET A 165 10.13 25.95 19.83
C MET A 165 10.15 24.70 18.93
N ASP A 166 10.22 23.49 19.50
CA ASP A 166 10.22 22.24 18.76
C ASP A 166 8.95 22.09 17.90
N ARG A 167 7.78 22.43 18.46
CA ARG A 167 6.52 22.47 17.71
C ARG A 167 6.54 23.46 16.56
N ARG A 168 7.11 24.64 16.76
CA ARG A 168 7.21 25.64 15.71
C ARG A 168 8.07 25.13 14.57
N LEU A 169 9.23 24.55 14.88
CA LEU A 169 10.13 23.97 13.87
C LEU A 169 9.46 22.84 13.09
N ILE A 170 8.76 21.94 13.79
CA ILE A 170 8.02 20.85 13.14
C ILE A 170 6.93 21.38 12.20
N ARG A 171 6.15 22.38 12.64
CA ARG A 171 5.10 23.01 11.80
C ARG A 171 5.68 23.69 10.56
N GLU A 172 6.80 24.40 10.72
CA GLU A 172 7.51 25.04 9.61
C GLU A 172 8.02 24.00 8.61
N ARG A 173 8.55 22.86 9.11
CA ARG A 173 9.01 21.76 8.25
C ARG A 173 7.85 21.08 7.53
N ILE A 174 6.73 20.79 8.23
CA ILE A 174 5.50 20.27 7.63
C ILE A 174 5.00 21.21 6.52
N SER A 175 4.99 22.51 6.73
CA SER A 175 4.55 23.48 5.73
C SER A 175 5.42 23.47 4.48
N ARG A 176 6.75 23.37 4.64
CA ARG A 176 7.69 23.24 3.51
C ARG A 176 7.48 21.96 2.74
N LEU A 177 7.40 20.83 3.42
CA LEU A 177 7.19 19.52 2.77
C LEU A 177 5.86 19.45 2.02
N LYS A 178 4.78 20.04 2.58
CA LYS A 178 3.50 20.13 1.88
C LYS A 178 3.59 20.95 0.59
N LYS A 179 4.42 22.01 0.56
CA LYS A 179 4.64 22.77 -0.67
C LYS A 179 5.42 21.95 -1.70
N GLU A 180 6.49 21.29 -1.28
CA GLU A 180 7.29 20.42 -2.15
C GLU A 180 6.44 19.27 -2.72
N LEU A 181 5.56 18.67 -1.91
CA LEU A 181 4.67 17.60 -2.34
C LEU A 181 3.70 18.08 -3.43
N ARG A 182 3.10 19.26 -3.29
CA ARG A 182 2.22 19.85 -4.31
C ARG A 182 2.92 20.04 -5.66
N GLU A 183 4.17 20.48 -5.65
CA GLU A 183 4.94 20.63 -6.90
C GLU A 183 5.13 19.28 -7.61
N VAL A 184 5.33 18.19 -6.84
CA VAL A 184 5.43 16.83 -7.38
C VAL A 184 4.07 16.35 -7.90
N GLU A 185 2.98 16.59 -7.17
CA GLU A 185 1.61 16.25 -7.59
C GLU A 185 1.22 16.96 -8.90
N GLU A 186 1.53 18.25 -9.04
CA GLU A 186 1.29 19.01 -10.28
C GLU A 186 2.09 18.46 -11.48
N HIS A 187 3.31 18.00 -11.25
CA HIS A 187 4.11 17.35 -12.29
C HIS A 187 3.49 16.03 -12.73
N ARG A 188 3.04 15.22 -11.78
CA ARG A 188 2.36 13.94 -12.02
C ARG A 188 1.07 14.14 -12.81
N GLU A 189 0.26 15.14 -12.47
CA GLU A 189 -1.00 15.43 -13.17
C GLU A 189 -0.75 15.82 -14.65
N ARG A 190 0.32 16.55 -14.92
CA ARG A 190 0.75 16.83 -16.29
C ARG A 190 1.11 15.56 -17.07
N LEU A 191 1.85 14.64 -16.46
CA LEU A 191 2.19 13.35 -17.07
C LEU A 191 0.93 12.49 -17.30
N ARG A 192 -0.03 12.47 -16.35
CA ARG A 192 -1.31 11.78 -16.51
C ARG A 192 -2.11 12.34 -17.70
N THR A 193 -2.13 13.65 -17.84
CA THR A 193 -2.81 14.31 -18.98
C THR A 193 -2.18 13.92 -20.32
N GLN A 194 -0.86 13.79 -20.38
CA GLN A 194 -0.18 13.28 -21.58
C GLN A 194 -0.52 11.81 -21.86
N ARG A 195 -0.56 10.94 -20.83
CA ARG A 195 -0.94 9.51 -20.97
C ARG A 195 -2.37 9.37 -21.51
N LYS A 196 -3.32 10.16 -21.01
CA LYS A 196 -4.70 10.17 -21.53
C LYS A 196 -4.77 10.52 -23.04
N ARG A 197 -3.88 11.40 -23.50
CA ARG A 197 -3.80 11.75 -24.94
C ARG A 197 -3.23 10.61 -25.81
N SER A 198 -2.37 9.77 -25.26
CA SER A 198 -1.81 8.61 -25.97
C SER A 198 -2.70 7.36 -25.94
N ASN A 199 -3.90 7.45 -25.36
CA ASN A 199 -4.89 6.36 -25.23
C ASN A 199 -4.34 5.07 -24.57
N LEU A 200 -3.24 5.16 -23.83
CA LEU A 200 -2.68 4.04 -23.07
C LEU A 200 -3.53 3.80 -21.82
N LYS A 201 -4.11 2.62 -21.73
CA LYS A 201 -4.89 2.19 -20.57
C LYS A 201 -3.98 1.78 -19.43
N VAL A 202 -4.45 1.98 -18.19
CA VAL A 202 -3.71 1.70 -16.98
C VAL A 202 -4.46 0.64 -16.17
N ALA A 203 -3.81 -0.46 -15.81
CA ALA A 203 -4.28 -1.43 -14.82
C ALA A 203 -3.47 -1.27 -13.53
N ALA A 204 -4.14 -1.12 -12.39
CA ALA A 204 -3.49 -1.01 -11.09
C ALA A 204 -3.57 -2.34 -10.35
N LEU A 205 -2.41 -2.84 -9.89
CA LEU A 205 -2.32 -3.96 -8.97
C LEU A 205 -2.62 -3.47 -7.56
N VAL A 206 -3.68 -3.98 -6.97
CA VAL A 206 -4.05 -3.70 -5.58
C VAL A 206 -4.18 -5.01 -4.82
N GLY A 207 -4.04 -4.97 -3.52
CA GLY A 207 -4.18 -6.16 -2.69
C GLY A 207 -3.43 -6.01 -1.37
N TYR A 208 -3.64 -6.99 -0.51
CA TYR A 208 -3.02 -7.00 0.80
C TYR A 208 -1.50 -7.09 0.72
N THR A 209 -0.78 -6.72 1.80
CA THR A 209 0.67 -6.95 1.89
C THR A 209 0.99 -8.43 1.68
N SER A 210 2.11 -8.74 1.06
CA SER A 210 2.55 -10.12 0.76
C SER A 210 1.60 -10.97 -0.09
N ALA A 211 0.53 -10.42 -0.70
CA ALA A 211 -0.32 -11.17 -1.63
C ALA A 211 0.40 -11.54 -2.94
N GLY A 212 1.59 -10.98 -3.19
CA GLY A 212 2.41 -11.28 -4.36
C GLY A 212 2.16 -10.35 -5.55
N LYS A 213 1.80 -9.07 -5.29
CA LYS A 213 1.60 -8.05 -6.35
C LYS A 213 2.83 -7.84 -7.20
N SER A 214 3.98 -7.57 -6.58
CA SER A 214 5.25 -7.34 -7.28
C SER A 214 5.75 -8.60 -7.99
N SER A 215 5.52 -9.79 -7.41
CA SER A 215 5.81 -11.07 -8.10
C SER A 215 4.94 -11.25 -9.34
N LEU A 216 3.66 -10.87 -9.26
CA LEU A 216 2.74 -10.91 -10.39
C LEU A 216 3.15 -9.91 -11.47
N GLU A 217 3.52 -8.67 -11.08
CA GLU A 217 4.06 -7.67 -12.01
C GLU A 217 5.29 -8.21 -12.75
N ASN A 218 6.24 -8.80 -12.02
CA ASN A 218 7.45 -9.38 -12.60
C ASN A 218 7.13 -10.53 -13.57
N ALA A 219 6.23 -11.43 -13.20
CA ALA A 219 5.84 -12.56 -14.02
C ALA A 219 5.12 -12.13 -15.31
N LEU A 220 4.32 -11.06 -15.26
CA LEU A 220 3.62 -10.53 -16.43
C LEU A 220 4.53 -9.71 -17.36
N THR A 221 5.53 -8.99 -16.82
CA THR A 221 6.37 -8.03 -17.58
C THR A 221 7.77 -8.57 -17.89
N GLU A 222 8.12 -9.80 -17.45
CA GLU A 222 9.45 -10.41 -17.60
C GLU A 222 10.59 -9.53 -17.07
N ALA A 223 10.31 -8.69 -16.08
CA ALA A 223 11.21 -7.59 -15.70
C ALA A 223 12.32 -7.94 -14.71
N GLY A 224 12.37 -9.17 -14.18
CA GLY A 224 13.50 -9.69 -13.37
C GLY A 224 13.88 -8.86 -12.12
N VAL A 225 12.92 -8.17 -11.48
CA VAL A 225 13.17 -7.41 -10.25
C VAL A 225 13.26 -8.35 -9.06
N LEU A 226 14.18 -8.05 -8.14
CA LEU A 226 14.34 -8.79 -6.90
C LEU A 226 13.02 -8.81 -6.13
N GLU A 227 12.51 -10.03 -5.90
CA GLU A 227 11.36 -10.27 -5.05
C GLU A 227 11.82 -10.26 -3.58
N ASP A 228 11.21 -9.41 -2.79
CA ASP A 228 11.44 -9.40 -1.34
C ASP A 228 10.19 -9.97 -0.65
N ALA A 229 10.39 -11.04 0.11
CA ALA A 229 9.32 -11.70 0.86
C ALA A 229 8.80 -10.87 2.05
N MET A 230 9.42 -9.73 2.34
CA MET A 230 9.07 -8.86 3.46
C MET A 230 7.83 -8.01 3.15
N LEU A 231 7.10 -7.63 4.21
CA LEU A 231 5.95 -6.73 4.11
C LEU A 231 6.37 -5.37 3.53
N PHE A 232 5.48 -4.74 2.75
CA PHE A 232 5.72 -3.46 2.10
C PHE A 232 6.98 -3.43 1.22
N SER A 233 7.20 -4.50 0.43
CA SER A 233 8.30 -4.55 -0.55
C SER A 233 8.24 -3.38 -1.55
N THR A 234 7.04 -2.92 -1.90
CA THR A 234 6.81 -1.77 -2.77
C THR A 234 6.19 -0.63 -1.99
N LEU A 235 6.91 0.48 -1.85
CA LEU A 235 6.39 1.74 -1.30
C LEU A 235 6.17 2.77 -2.40
N ASP A 236 7.09 2.87 -3.33
CA ASP A 236 7.01 3.75 -4.50
C ASP A 236 6.30 3.02 -5.63
N THR A 237 5.32 3.65 -6.26
CA THR A 237 4.61 3.06 -7.40
C THR A 237 5.55 2.85 -8.57
N THR A 238 5.60 1.64 -9.10
CA THR A 238 6.24 1.34 -10.36
C THR A 238 5.19 1.23 -11.45
N THR A 239 5.49 1.75 -12.64
CA THR A 239 4.61 1.62 -13.79
C THR A 239 5.39 1.00 -14.94
N ARG A 240 4.88 -0.10 -15.50
CA ARG A 240 5.54 -0.84 -16.57
C ARG A 240 4.60 -1.10 -17.72
N SER A 241 5.15 -1.24 -18.92
CA SER A 241 4.39 -1.67 -20.08
C SER A 241 4.18 -3.18 -20.03
N LEU A 242 2.93 -3.60 -20.19
CA LEU A 242 2.53 -4.99 -20.36
C LEU A 242 1.97 -5.18 -21.74
N ARG A 243 2.57 -6.07 -22.52
CA ARG A 243 2.07 -6.47 -23.82
C ARG A 243 1.05 -7.60 -23.63
N LEU A 244 -0.19 -7.36 -24.06
CA LEU A 244 -1.29 -8.32 -23.95
C LEU A 244 -1.45 -9.15 -25.21
N ALA A 245 -1.19 -8.55 -26.39
CA ALA A 245 -1.19 -9.19 -27.69
C ALA A 245 -0.17 -8.45 -28.58
N ASP A 246 0.05 -8.93 -29.80
CA ASP A 246 1.07 -8.41 -30.69
C ASP A 246 1.06 -6.89 -30.89
N THR A 247 -0.11 -6.27 -30.75
CA THR A 247 -0.31 -4.83 -31.00
C THR A 247 -0.92 -4.07 -29.82
N GLN A 248 -1.23 -4.73 -28.70
CA GLN A 248 -1.88 -4.06 -27.57
C GLN A 248 -1.00 -4.02 -26.34
N GLU A 249 -0.69 -2.81 -25.90
CA GLU A 249 0.03 -2.53 -24.66
C GLU A 249 -0.86 -1.81 -23.66
N ILE A 250 -0.69 -2.15 -22.38
CA ILE A 250 -1.25 -1.40 -21.25
C ILE A 250 -0.13 -1.04 -20.28
N LEU A 251 -0.40 -0.07 -19.44
CA LEU A 251 0.47 0.23 -18.32
C LEU A 251 -0.02 -0.54 -17.09
N LEU A 252 0.86 -1.36 -16.53
CA LEU A 252 0.63 -2.03 -15.25
C LEU A 252 1.31 -1.19 -14.15
N SER A 253 0.56 -0.85 -13.12
CA SER A 253 1.07 -0.05 -12.00
C SER A 253 0.97 -0.86 -10.70
N ASP A 254 2.12 -1.16 -10.08
CA ASP A 254 2.15 -1.75 -8.74
C ASP A 254 1.89 -0.67 -7.69
N THR A 255 1.14 -1.02 -6.66
CA THR A 255 0.79 -0.12 -5.57
C THR A 255 1.25 -0.65 -4.21
N VAL A 256 1.28 0.22 -3.22
CA VAL A 256 1.55 -0.16 -1.82
C VAL A 256 0.53 -1.19 -1.36
N GLY A 257 0.99 -2.24 -0.67
CA GLY A 257 0.11 -3.24 -0.08
C GLY A 257 -0.75 -2.68 1.04
N PHE A 258 -2.03 -3.08 1.07
CA PHE A 258 -2.93 -2.76 2.17
C PHE A 258 -2.62 -3.62 3.39
N ILE A 259 -2.97 -3.13 4.56
CA ILE A 259 -2.78 -3.78 5.84
C ILE A 259 -3.92 -3.42 6.80
N ARG A 260 -4.19 -4.27 7.77
CA ARG A 260 -5.16 -3.98 8.83
C ARG A 260 -4.72 -2.81 9.71
N LYS A 261 -5.68 -2.16 10.35
CA LYS A 261 -5.44 -1.06 11.31
C LYS A 261 -4.51 0.02 10.72
N LEU A 262 -4.60 0.28 9.38
CA LEU A 262 -3.81 1.35 8.76
C LEU A 262 -4.28 2.70 9.28
N PRO A 263 -3.45 3.48 9.98
CA PRO A 263 -3.86 4.76 10.55
C PRO A 263 -4.31 5.76 9.47
N HIS A 264 -5.40 6.48 9.71
CA HIS A 264 -5.96 7.43 8.75
C HIS A 264 -4.96 8.49 8.25
N HIS A 265 -4.06 8.95 9.13
CA HIS A 265 -3.05 9.92 8.74
C HIS A 265 -1.96 9.31 7.82
N LEU A 266 -1.73 7.99 7.85
CA LEU A 266 -0.89 7.29 6.89
C LEU A 266 -1.61 7.12 5.55
N VAL A 267 -2.91 6.81 5.54
CA VAL A 267 -3.70 6.79 4.30
C VAL A 267 -3.61 8.14 3.60
N GLU A 268 -3.71 9.26 4.36
CA GLU A 268 -3.56 10.61 3.80
C GLU A 268 -2.13 10.88 3.29
N ALA A 269 -1.11 10.41 3.98
CA ALA A 269 0.28 10.58 3.57
C ALA A 269 0.61 9.80 2.29
N PHE A 270 0.05 8.59 2.14
CA PHE A 270 0.25 7.72 0.97
C PHE A 270 -0.88 7.81 -0.07
N LYS A 271 -1.78 8.77 0.11
CA LYS A 271 -2.89 8.98 -0.82
C LYS A 271 -2.43 9.04 -2.27
N SER A 272 -1.31 9.66 -2.55
CA SER A 272 -0.78 9.81 -3.91
C SER A 272 -0.31 8.47 -4.52
N THR A 273 0.25 7.56 -3.75
CA THR A 273 0.63 6.22 -4.21
C THR A 273 -0.60 5.31 -4.36
N LEU A 274 -1.57 5.45 -3.47
CA LEU A 274 -2.85 4.76 -3.54
C LEU A 274 -3.78 5.35 -4.62
N GLU A 275 -3.58 6.62 -4.98
CA GLU A 275 -4.33 7.27 -6.06
C GLU A 275 -4.10 6.66 -7.44
N GLU A 276 -3.04 5.88 -7.67
CA GLU A 276 -2.88 5.14 -8.93
C GLU A 276 -4.06 4.17 -9.14
N ALA A 277 -4.57 3.52 -8.09
CA ALA A 277 -5.80 2.72 -8.16
C ALA A 277 -7.03 3.59 -8.54
N LYS A 278 -7.11 4.83 -8.03
CA LYS A 278 -8.18 5.77 -8.36
C LYS A 278 -8.17 6.20 -9.81
N TYR A 279 -7.00 6.34 -10.42
CA TYR A 279 -6.85 6.82 -11.80
C TYR A 279 -6.69 5.70 -12.82
N ALA A 280 -6.52 4.45 -12.38
CA ALA A 280 -6.49 3.30 -13.26
C ALA A 280 -7.82 3.10 -14.00
N ASP A 281 -7.77 2.50 -15.18
CA ASP A 281 -8.94 2.09 -15.96
C ASP A 281 -9.46 0.73 -15.49
N ILE A 282 -8.57 -0.15 -15.01
CA ILE A 282 -8.87 -1.50 -14.54
C ILE A 282 -8.16 -1.72 -13.21
N ILE A 283 -8.80 -2.42 -12.29
CA ILE A 283 -8.21 -2.87 -11.02
C ILE A 283 -7.93 -4.37 -11.09
N ILE A 284 -6.70 -4.76 -10.77
CA ILE A 284 -6.31 -6.15 -10.57
C ILE A 284 -6.13 -6.36 -9.07
N HIS A 285 -7.12 -6.99 -8.45
CA HIS A 285 -7.10 -7.30 -7.03
C HIS A 285 -6.36 -8.63 -6.80
N VAL A 286 -5.17 -8.57 -6.22
CA VAL A 286 -4.33 -9.74 -5.92
C VAL A 286 -4.60 -10.22 -4.51
N VAL A 287 -5.01 -11.49 -4.40
CA VAL A 287 -5.36 -12.17 -3.15
C VAL A 287 -4.43 -13.35 -2.94
N ASP A 288 -3.94 -13.55 -1.73
CA ASP A 288 -3.20 -14.78 -1.36
C ASP A 288 -4.18 -15.91 -1.08
N ALA A 289 -4.37 -16.82 -2.03
CA ALA A 289 -5.29 -17.95 -1.92
C ALA A 289 -4.88 -18.96 -0.83
N SER A 290 -3.63 -18.95 -0.40
CA SER A 290 -3.13 -19.83 0.66
C SER A 290 -3.38 -19.29 2.08
N ASN A 291 -3.84 -18.03 2.19
CA ASN A 291 -4.10 -17.42 3.49
C ASN A 291 -5.50 -17.79 4.00
N PRO A 292 -5.63 -18.37 5.21
CA PRO A 292 -6.94 -18.73 5.77
C PRO A 292 -7.86 -17.52 6.02
N HIS A 293 -7.31 -16.30 6.13
CA HIS A 293 -8.03 -15.05 6.38
C HIS A 293 -8.21 -14.20 5.12
N GLN A 294 -8.16 -14.83 3.93
CA GLN A 294 -8.26 -14.12 2.64
C GLN A 294 -9.53 -13.25 2.53
N ASP A 295 -10.67 -13.72 3.05
CA ASP A 295 -11.93 -12.98 2.96
C ASP A 295 -11.88 -11.67 3.76
N THR A 296 -11.29 -11.69 4.95
CA THR A 296 -11.06 -10.50 5.75
C THR A 296 -10.09 -9.53 5.06
N GLN A 297 -9.02 -10.06 4.47
CA GLN A 297 -8.09 -9.26 3.70
C GLN A 297 -8.74 -8.61 2.48
N MET A 298 -9.57 -9.36 1.76
CA MET A 298 -10.35 -8.83 0.63
C MET A 298 -11.28 -7.70 1.07
N TYR A 299 -11.97 -7.87 2.20
CA TYR A 299 -12.83 -6.83 2.76
C TYR A 299 -12.06 -5.53 3.05
N VAL A 300 -10.89 -5.62 3.69
CA VAL A 300 -10.03 -4.46 3.97
C VAL A 300 -9.62 -3.74 2.69
N VAL A 301 -9.28 -4.48 1.64
CA VAL A 301 -8.91 -3.91 0.33
C VAL A 301 -10.10 -3.16 -0.28
N TYR A 302 -11.29 -3.76 -0.34
CA TYR A 302 -12.47 -3.11 -0.92
C TYR A 302 -12.91 -1.88 -0.12
N GLU A 303 -12.86 -1.95 1.22
CA GLU A 303 -13.15 -0.80 2.08
C GLU A 303 -12.18 0.36 1.80
N THR A 304 -10.89 0.06 1.64
CA THR A 304 -9.88 1.08 1.33
C THR A 304 -10.09 1.66 -0.08
N LEU A 305 -10.41 0.84 -1.08
CA LEU A 305 -10.71 1.31 -2.44
C LEU A 305 -11.95 2.24 -2.45
N ARG A 306 -12.96 1.93 -1.62
CA ARG A 306 -14.13 2.78 -1.43
C ARG A 306 -13.74 4.14 -0.84
N GLN A 307 -12.94 4.16 0.21
CA GLN A 307 -12.44 5.40 0.84
C GLN A 307 -11.62 6.27 -0.13
N LEU A 308 -10.90 5.64 -1.06
CA LEU A 308 -10.14 6.32 -2.11
C LEU A 308 -11.01 6.83 -3.27
N GLY A 309 -12.28 6.44 -3.34
CA GLY A 309 -13.17 6.76 -4.45
C GLY A 309 -12.77 6.05 -5.75
N ALA A 310 -12.31 4.81 -5.66
CA ALA A 310 -11.94 3.94 -6.78
C ALA A 310 -13.05 2.95 -7.17
N GLU A 311 -14.26 3.15 -6.68
CA GLU A 311 -15.44 2.33 -6.99
C GLU A 311 -15.90 2.47 -8.45
N GLY A 312 -16.66 1.47 -8.92
CA GLY A 312 -17.30 1.49 -10.25
C GLY A 312 -16.36 1.20 -11.41
N LYS A 313 -15.16 0.70 -11.14
CA LYS A 313 -14.20 0.26 -12.16
C LYS A 313 -14.31 -1.25 -12.38
N PRO A 314 -13.95 -1.73 -13.60
CA PRO A 314 -13.77 -3.16 -13.81
C PRO A 314 -12.72 -3.72 -12.84
N VAL A 315 -13.05 -4.81 -12.16
CA VAL A 315 -12.15 -5.50 -11.22
C VAL A 315 -11.92 -6.93 -11.72
N ILE A 316 -10.66 -7.32 -11.78
CA ILE A 316 -10.23 -8.71 -11.94
C ILE A 316 -9.61 -9.15 -10.63
N THR A 317 -10.18 -10.16 -9.96
CA THR A 317 -9.59 -10.75 -8.76
C THR A 317 -8.71 -11.93 -9.14
N VAL A 318 -7.43 -11.83 -8.77
CA VAL A 318 -6.42 -12.83 -9.01
C VAL A 318 -6.14 -13.54 -7.70
N PHE A 319 -6.56 -14.80 -7.59
CA PHE A 319 -6.25 -15.67 -6.46
C PHE A 319 -4.88 -16.29 -6.64
N ASN A 320 -3.85 -15.59 -6.16
CA ASN A 320 -2.45 -15.94 -6.34
C ASN A 320 -1.97 -17.02 -5.36
N LYS A 321 -0.77 -17.55 -5.59
CA LYS A 321 -0.10 -18.58 -4.79
C LYS A 321 -0.80 -19.95 -4.83
N GLN A 322 -1.41 -20.28 -5.95
CA GLN A 322 -2.01 -21.60 -6.17
C GLN A 322 -1.03 -22.76 -5.96
N ASP A 323 0.27 -22.50 -6.16
CA ASP A 323 1.36 -23.47 -5.92
C ASP A 323 1.51 -23.91 -4.45
N LYS A 324 0.90 -23.17 -3.51
CA LYS A 324 0.89 -23.53 -2.09
C LYS A 324 -0.32 -24.35 -1.65
N LEU A 325 -1.31 -24.52 -2.52
CA LEU A 325 -2.52 -25.25 -2.20
C LEU A 325 -2.34 -26.75 -2.53
N GLU A 326 -2.74 -27.61 -1.61
CA GLU A 326 -2.71 -29.07 -1.83
C GLU A 326 -3.77 -29.51 -2.86
N THR A 327 -4.89 -28.81 -2.91
CA THR A 327 -5.97 -29.08 -3.87
C THR A 327 -6.43 -27.76 -4.50
N PRO A 328 -6.76 -27.75 -5.82
CA PRO A 328 -7.32 -26.57 -6.47
C PRO A 328 -8.60 -26.12 -5.77
N GLY A 329 -8.60 -24.90 -5.25
CA GLY A 329 -9.79 -24.30 -4.64
C GLY A 329 -10.69 -23.65 -5.69
N TYR A 330 -12.00 -23.65 -5.44
CA TYR A 330 -12.92 -22.83 -6.20
C TYR A 330 -13.05 -21.47 -5.52
N PHE A 331 -12.46 -20.45 -6.14
CA PHE A 331 -12.45 -19.09 -5.63
C PHE A 331 -13.35 -18.22 -6.49
N ARG A 332 -14.23 -17.46 -5.87
CA ARG A 332 -15.07 -16.49 -6.56
C ARG A 332 -15.22 -15.22 -5.76
N ASP A 333 -14.94 -14.12 -6.40
CA ASP A 333 -15.20 -12.79 -5.90
C ASP A 333 -16.45 -12.21 -6.59
N PHE A 334 -17.49 -11.92 -5.82
CA PHE A 334 -18.74 -11.39 -6.33
C PHE A 334 -18.70 -9.89 -6.67
N HIS A 335 -17.65 -9.19 -6.25
CA HIS A 335 -17.39 -7.79 -6.59
C HIS A 335 -16.57 -7.64 -7.86
N ALA A 336 -15.95 -8.73 -8.33
CA ALA A 336 -15.12 -8.73 -9.51
C ALA A 336 -15.86 -9.29 -10.73
N GLU A 337 -15.45 -8.85 -11.92
CA GLU A 337 -15.95 -9.39 -13.18
C GLU A 337 -15.34 -10.75 -13.48
N TYR A 338 -14.08 -10.93 -13.14
CA TYR A 338 -13.33 -12.17 -13.30
C TYR A 338 -12.67 -12.57 -11.99
N SER A 339 -12.66 -13.87 -11.72
CA SER A 339 -11.97 -14.50 -10.61
C SER A 339 -11.03 -15.57 -11.17
N ILE A 340 -9.74 -15.30 -11.16
CA ILE A 340 -8.74 -16.11 -11.88
C ILE A 340 -7.75 -16.70 -10.87
N PRO A 341 -7.63 -18.05 -10.80
CA PRO A 341 -6.59 -18.70 -10.00
C PRO A 341 -5.24 -18.57 -10.71
N VAL A 342 -4.24 -18.05 -10.00
CA VAL A 342 -2.92 -17.77 -10.56
C VAL A 342 -1.82 -18.26 -9.62
N SER A 343 -0.69 -18.65 -10.18
CA SER A 343 0.58 -18.71 -9.47
C SER A 343 1.62 -17.87 -10.19
N ALA A 344 1.94 -16.71 -9.63
CA ALA A 344 2.98 -15.85 -10.17
C ALA A 344 4.35 -16.57 -10.23
N LYS A 345 4.56 -17.53 -9.31
CA LYS A 345 5.80 -18.32 -9.24
C LYS A 345 5.95 -19.35 -10.37
N THR A 346 4.85 -20.00 -10.76
CA THR A 346 4.88 -21.07 -11.79
C THR A 346 4.44 -20.59 -13.16
N GLY A 347 3.85 -19.40 -13.26
CA GLY A 347 3.26 -18.86 -14.49
C GLY A 347 1.84 -19.37 -14.78
N GLN A 348 1.26 -20.22 -13.93
CA GLN A 348 -0.10 -20.73 -14.11
C GLN A 348 -1.11 -19.57 -14.07
N GLY A 349 -2.09 -19.58 -14.99
CA GLY A 349 -3.18 -18.61 -15.03
C GLY A 349 -2.82 -17.22 -15.58
N LEU A 350 -1.55 -16.96 -15.98
CA LEU A 350 -1.13 -15.65 -16.46
C LEU A 350 -1.74 -15.32 -17.84
N GLU A 351 -1.85 -16.32 -18.73
CA GLU A 351 -2.46 -16.09 -20.05
C GLU A 351 -3.96 -15.84 -19.93
N GLU A 352 -4.67 -16.53 -19.03
CA GLU A 352 -6.07 -16.30 -18.73
C GLU A 352 -6.29 -14.87 -18.19
N LEU A 353 -5.36 -14.39 -17.38
CA LEU A 353 -5.39 -12.99 -16.88
C LEU A 353 -5.20 -11.98 -18.03
N LYS A 354 -4.28 -12.25 -18.95
CA LYS A 354 -4.09 -11.38 -20.14
C LYS A 354 -5.32 -11.38 -21.05
N GLU A 355 -5.97 -12.52 -21.24
CA GLU A 355 -7.20 -12.64 -22.02
C GLU A 355 -8.35 -11.85 -21.37
N ALA A 356 -8.54 -11.96 -20.04
CA ALA A 356 -9.55 -11.21 -19.31
C ALA A 356 -9.32 -9.68 -19.42
N LEU A 357 -8.06 -9.24 -19.33
CA LEU A 357 -7.69 -7.84 -19.54
C LEU A 357 -8.05 -7.37 -20.94
N LEU A 358 -7.73 -8.17 -21.97
CA LEU A 358 -8.08 -7.89 -23.36
C LEU A 358 -9.59 -7.79 -23.56
N GLU A 359 -10.37 -8.68 -22.97
CA GLU A 359 -11.82 -8.68 -23.06
C GLU A 359 -12.43 -7.40 -22.49
N ILE A 360 -11.98 -6.98 -21.30
CA ILE A 360 -12.43 -5.72 -20.67
C ILE A 360 -12.09 -4.52 -21.58
N LEU A 361 -10.89 -4.46 -22.11
CA LEU A 361 -10.46 -3.35 -22.95
C LEU A 361 -11.24 -3.25 -24.26
N ARG A 362 -11.63 -4.39 -24.84
CA ARG A 362 -12.39 -4.47 -26.09
C ARG A 362 -13.85 -4.06 -25.97
N ARG A 363 -14.43 -4.03 -24.77
CA ARG A 363 -15.84 -3.61 -24.56
C ARG A 363 -16.14 -2.19 -25.07
N ASP A 364 -15.16 -1.31 -24.97
CA ASP A 364 -15.29 0.09 -25.41
C ASP A 364 -14.75 0.32 -26.82
N GLN A 365 -14.38 -0.76 -27.52
CA GLN A 365 -13.87 -0.71 -28.88
C GLN A 365 -14.83 -1.42 -29.85
N VAL A 366 -14.80 -1.00 -31.10
CA VAL A 366 -15.54 -1.62 -32.20
C VAL A 366 -14.55 -2.27 -33.14
N TYR A 367 -14.73 -3.54 -33.43
CA TYR A 367 -13.96 -4.21 -34.49
C TYR A 367 -14.41 -3.67 -35.83
N ILE A 368 -13.45 -3.30 -36.65
CA ILE A 368 -13.67 -2.88 -38.05
C ILE A 368 -12.81 -3.71 -38.98
N GLU A 369 -13.39 -4.07 -40.12
CA GLU A 369 -12.71 -4.65 -41.26
C GLU A 369 -13.17 -3.86 -42.49
N ARG A 370 -12.30 -3.00 -43.01
CA ARG A 370 -12.66 -2.04 -44.07
C ARG A 370 -11.54 -1.90 -45.08
N LEU A 371 -11.96 -1.72 -46.35
CA LEU A 371 -11.08 -1.32 -47.42
C LEU A 371 -11.11 0.21 -47.58
N TYR A 372 -9.96 0.83 -47.38
CA TYR A 372 -9.78 2.28 -47.56
C TYR A 372 -9.11 2.59 -48.88
N SER A 373 -9.59 3.59 -49.58
CA SER A 373 -8.88 4.10 -50.77
C SER A 373 -7.55 4.75 -50.36
N PHE A 374 -6.59 4.81 -51.28
CA PHE A 374 -5.30 5.46 -51.00
C PHE A 374 -5.44 6.94 -50.63
N ALA A 375 -6.53 7.61 -51.03
CA ALA A 375 -6.85 8.99 -50.65
C ALA A 375 -7.26 9.12 -49.17
N GLU A 376 -7.71 8.04 -48.54
CA GLU A 376 -8.17 8.01 -47.15
C GLU A 376 -7.08 7.61 -46.14
N ALA A 377 -5.80 7.69 -46.53
CA ALA A 377 -4.68 7.38 -45.65
C ALA A 377 -4.70 8.13 -44.30
N GLY A 378 -5.35 9.30 -44.24
CA GLY A 378 -5.56 10.04 -42.98
C GLY A 378 -6.42 9.29 -41.97
N LYS A 379 -7.41 8.49 -42.40
CA LYS A 379 -8.23 7.65 -41.51
C LYS A 379 -7.42 6.50 -40.93
N ILE A 380 -6.58 5.88 -41.77
CA ILE A 380 -5.66 4.81 -41.32
C ILE A 380 -4.69 5.37 -40.31
N GLN A 381 -4.15 6.57 -40.49
CA GLN A 381 -3.29 7.24 -39.52
C GLN A 381 -4.02 7.50 -38.20
N LEU A 382 -5.31 7.84 -38.24
CA LEU A 382 -6.15 7.99 -37.04
C LEU A 382 -6.32 6.65 -36.31
N ILE A 383 -6.54 5.56 -37.06
CA ILE A 383 -6.62 4.19 -36.49
C ILE A 383 -5.30 3.80 -35.87
N ARG A 384 -4.15 4.06 -36.49
CA ARG A 384 -2.82 3.77 -35.92
C ARG A 384 -2.54 4.54 -34.62
N THR A 385 -3.04 5.77 -34.52
CA THR A 385 -2.76 6.64 -33.35
C THR A 385 -3.74 6.47 -32.21
N GLN A 386 -4.99 6.13 -32.46
CA GLN A 386 -6.07 6.10 -31.48
C GLN A 386 -6.78 4.75 -31.37
N GLY A 387 -6.57 3.84 -32.31
CA GLY A 387 -7.11 2.49 -32.32
C GLY A 387 -6.01 1.45 -32.15
N GLN A 388 -6.41 0.19 -32.26
CA GLN A 388 -5.52 -0.97 -32.29
C GLN A 388 -5.54 -1.57 -33.68
N LEU A 389 -4.50 -1.35 -34.48
CA LEU A 389 -4.34 -1.94 -35.81
C LEU A 389 -3.94 -3.42 -35.67
N LEU A 390 -4.71 -4.33 -36.23
CA LEU A 390 -4.43 -5.77 -36.25
C LEU A 390 -3.69 -6.20 -37.53
N SER A 391 -4.20 -5.78 -38.70
CA SER A 391 -3.56 -6.00 -40.00
C SER A 391 -3.79 -4.85 -40.90
N GLU A 392 -2.83 -4.63 -41.82
CA GLU A 392 -2.87 -3.65 -42.87
C GLU A 392 -2.28 -4.28 -44.13
N GLU A 393 -3.11 -4.49 -45.15
CA GLU A 393 -2.70 -5.13 -46.40
C GLU A 393 -2.97 -4.21 -47.59
N TYR A 394 -1.94 -4.03 -48.39
CA TYR A 394 -2.05 -3.23 -49.62
C TYR A 394 -2.57 -4.11 -50.74
N VAL A 395 -3.77 -3.83 -51.22
CA VAL A 395 -4.44 -4.53 -52.32
C VAL A 395 -4.59 -3.56 -53.53
N PRO A 396 -4.84 -4.08 -54.73
CA PRO A 396 -4.93 -3.22 -55.93
C PRO A 396 -5.95 -2.07 -55.81
N ASP A 397 -7.03 -2.31 -55.09
CA ASP A 397 -8.15 -1.35 -54.96
C ASP A 397 -8.03 -0.44 -53.70
N GLY A 398 -6.98 -0.58 -52.87
CA GLY A 398 -6.80 0.22 -51.69
C GLY A 398 -5.97 -0.45 -50.58
N ILE A 399 -6.28 -0.14 -49.34
CA ILE A 399 -5.63 -0.68 -48.14
C ILE A 399 -6.70 -1.35 -47.29
N GLU A 400 -6.60 -2.65 -47.15
CA GLU A 400 -7.46 -3.43 -46.25
C GLU A 400 -6.95 -3.31 -44.84
N VAL A 401 -7.82 -2.86 -43.93
CA VAL A 401 -7.46 -2.64 -42.52
C VAL A 401 -8.41 -3.42 -41.59
N LYS A 402 -7.81 -4.21 -40.72
CA LYS A 402 -8.50 -4.84 -39.59
C LYS A 402 -8.02 -4.17 -38.32
N ALA A 403 -8.94 -3.66 -37.51
CA ALA A 403 -8.59 -2.89 -36.32
C ALA A 403 -9.70 -2.92 -35.27
N TYR A 404 -9.33 -2.72 -34.02
CA TYR A 404 -10.25 -2.27 -32.98
C TYR A 404 -10.14 -0.75 -32.82
N VAL A 405 -11.27 -0.05 -32.87
CA VAL A 405 -11.31 1.42 -32.76
C VAL A 405 -12.23 1.82 -31.59
N PRO A 406 -11.83 2.81 -30.78
CA PRO A 406 -12.72 3.36 -29.77
C PRO A 406 -14.06 3.84 -30.38
N LYS A 407 -15.16 3.64 -29.64
CA LYS A 407 -16.50 4.07 -30.08
C LYS A 407 -16.55 5.54 -30.48
N GLU A 408 -15.72 6.38 -29.87
CA GLU A 408 -15.64 7.84 -30.12
C GLU A 408 -15.11 8.20 -31.51
N ILE A 409 -14.26 7.37 -32.10
CA ILE A 409 -13.68 7.58 -33.38
C ILE A 409 -14.27 6.72 -34.50
N TRP A 410 -15.10 5.72 -34.14
CA TRP A 410 -15.71 4.78 -35.09
C TRP A 410 -16.44 5.48 -36.27
N GLY A 411 -17.11 6.59 -35.99
CA GLY A 411 -17.81 7.37 -37.03
C GLY A 411 -16.89 8.27 -37.87
N LYS A 412 -15.59 8.35 -37.56
CA LYS A 412 -14.61 9.19 -38.26
C LYS A 412 -13.66 8.38 -39.16
N VAL A 413 -13.67 7.06 -39.01
CA VAL A 413 -12.81 6.11 -39.72
C VAL A 413 -13.56 5.23 -40.71
#